data_7651b5d9c74319b09f717c86787f25bd
#
_entry.id   7651b5d9c74319b09f717c86787f25bd
#
_cell.length_a   1.000
_cell.length_b   1.000
_cell.length_c   1.000
_cell.angle_alpha   90.00
_cell.angle_beta   90.00
_cell.angle_gamma   90.00
#
_symmetry.space_group_name_H-M   'P 1'
#
loop_
_entity.id
_entity.type
_entity.pdbx_description
1 polymer ?
#
loop_
_entity_poly.entity_id
_entity_poly.type
_entity_poly.pdbx_seq_one_letter_code
_entity_poly.pdbx_strand_id
1 'polypeptide(L)'
;VKEMYEKMFSDIPVVTMSSSESECVKYFANCFLATKVMVFNEMKLLADEIEGVNYDNVMRGVISDRRIGKSHYEVPGPDGDYGFGGTCFPKDINALIHIMQDKGLVPLVLKSVWEQNKNYRNHWDWADNESAVLKGIKQ
;
A
#
# COMPACT_ATOMS: atom_id res chain seq x y z
N VAL A 1 -5.11 -24.36 -19.59
CA VAL A 1 -5.56 -23.21 -18.76
C VAL A 1 -4.94 -21.92 -19.28
N LYS A 2 -3.59 -21.81 -19.38
CA LYS A 2 -2.89 -20.59 -19.85
C LYS A 2 -3.40 -20.11 -21.22
N GLU A 3 -3.40 -20.99 -22.22
CA GLU A 3 -3.90 -20.68 -23.58
C GLU A 3 -5.36 -20.20 -23.61
N MET A 4 -6.20 -20.69 -22.69
CA MET A 4 -7.58 -20.25 -22.57
C MET A 4 -7.65 -18.80 -22.07
N TYR A 5 -6.86 -18.46 -21.06
CA TYR A 5 -6.80 -17.09 -20.54
C TYR A 5 -6.22 -16.11 -21.55
N GLU A 6 -5.15 -16.48 -22.26
CA GLU A 6 -4.54 -15.65 -23.30
C GLU A 6 -5.51 -15.38 -24.48
N LYS A 7 -6.39 -16.35 -24.80
CA LYS A 7 -7.45 -16.14 -25.81
C LYS A 7 -8.59 -15.24 -25.32
N MET A 8 -8.92 -15.30 -24.02
CA MET A 8 -10.02 -14.51 -23.46
C MET A 8 -9.59 -13.07 -23.09
N PHE A 9 -8.33 -12.88 -22.76
CA PHE A 9 -7.78 -11.63 -22.27
C PHE A 9 -6.47 -11.29 -23.01
N SER A 10 -6.58 -10.99 -24.31
CA SER A 10 -5.42 -10.78 -25.20
C SER A 10 -4.48 -9.66 -24.75
N ASP A 11 -4.99 -8.68 -23.97
CA ASP A 11 -4.26 -7.49 -23.56
C ASP A 11 -3.67 -7.61 -22.13
N ILE A 12 -3.90 -8.74 -21.46
CA ILE A 12 -3.43 -9.00 -20.10
C ILE A 12 -2.34 -10.07 -20.12
N PRO A 13 -1.11 -9.77 -19.64
CA PRO A 13 -0.06 -10.77 -19.58
C PRO A 13 -0.42 -11.89 -18.60
N VAL A 14 -0.41 -13.12 -19.05
CA VAL A 14 -0.63 -14.31 -18.21
C VAL A 14 0.72 -14.88 -17.76
N VAL A 15 1.02 -14.73 -16.48
CA VAL A 15 2.25 -15.26 -15.87
C VAL A 15 1.91 -16.55 -15.12
N THR A 16 2.63 -17.65 -15.45
CA THR A 16 2.46 -18.94 -14.77
C THR A 16 3.51 -19.07 -13.67
N MET A 17 3.08 -19.39 -12.47
CA MET A 17 3.94 -19.53 -11.29
C MET A 17 3.36 -20.55 -10.31
N SER A 18 4.12 -20.91 -9.27
CA SER A 18 3.63 -21.74 -8.18
C SER A 18 2.61 -20.97 -7.30
N SER A 19 1.85 -21.71 -6.49
CA SER A 19 0.92 -21.10 -5.54
C SER A 19 1.62 -20.14 -4.57
N SER A 20 2.75 -20.55 -4.02
CA SER A 20 3.53 -19.72 -3.09
C SER A 20 4.05 -18.43 -3.75
N GLU A 21 4.52 -18.50 -4.99
CA GLU A 21 4.93 -17.31 -5.74
C GLU A 21 3.74 -16.37 -5.99
N SER A 22 2.57 -16.92 -6.34
CA SER A 22 1.36 -16.13 -6.54
C SER A 22 0.90 -15.42 -5.27
N GLU A 23 1.00 -16.08 -4.11
CA GLU A 23 0.75 -15.43 -2.82
C GLU A 23 1.75 -14.31 -2.55
N CYS A 24 3.04 -14.53 -2.80
CA CYS A 24 4.06 -13.49 -2.67
C CYS A 24 3.77 -12.28 -3.57
N VAL A 25 3.35 -12.48 -4.82
CA VAL A 25 2.98 -11.38 -5.73
C VAL A 25 1.94 -10.48 -5.09
N LYS A 26 0.88 -11.05 -4.50
CA LYS A 26 -0.17 -10.28 -3.84
C LYS A 26 0.36 -9.47 -2.65
N TYR A 27 1.08 -10.12 -1.73
CA TYR A 27 1.60 -9.45 -0.53
C TYR A 27 2.60 -8.35 -0.89
N PHE A 28 3.52 -8.63 -1.82
CA PHE A 28 4.53 -7.65 -2.22
C PHE A 28 3.90 -6.45 -2.93
N ALA A 29 2.92 -6.68 -3.81
CA ALA A 29 2.20 -5.60 -4.47
C ALA A 29 1.44 -4.73 -3.45
N ASN A 30 0.68 -5.33 -2.54
CA ASN A 30 -0.09 -4.59 -1.55
C ASN A 30 0.81 -3.81 -0.57
N CYS A 31 1.90 -4.41 -0.10
CA CYS A 31 2.85 -3.74 0.78
C CYS A 31 3.60 -2.60 0.07
N PHE A 32 3.95 -2.77 -1.20
CA PHE A 32 4.52 -1.70 -2.02
C PHE A 32 3.54 -0.53 -2.19
N LEU A 33 2.27 -0.82 -2.51
CA LEU A 33 1.25 0.21 -2.67
C LEU A 33 0.94 0.93 -1.35
N ALA A 34 0.88 0.22 -0.23
CA ALA A 34 0.75 0.81 1.09
C ALA A 34 1.93 1.76 1.41
N THR A 35 3.15 1.34 1.11
CA THR A 35 4.35 2.18 1.25
C THR A 35 4.26 3.42 0.37
N LYS A 36 3.81 3.26 -0.87
CA LYS A 36 3.61 4.37 -1.81
C LYS A 36 2.61 5.40 -1.28
N VAL A 37 1.48 4.97 -0.73
CA VAL A 37 0.51 5.87 -0.09
C VAL A 37 1.18 6.69 1.01
N MET A 38 1.96 6.05 1.89
CA MET A 38 2.61 6.76 3.00
C MET A 38 3.65 7.76 2.53
N VAL A 39 4.44 7.45 1.50
CA VAL A 39 5.39 8.39 0.90
C VAL A 39 4.67 9.63 0.38
N PHE A 40 3.53 9.48 -0.29
CA PHE A 40 2.77 10.63 -0.79
C PHE A 40 2.09 11.42 0.33
N ASN A 41 1.69 10.77 1.41
CA ASN A 41 1.20 11.49 2.59
C ASN A 41 2.29 12.39 3.21
N GLU A 42 3.52 11.89 3.36
CA GLU A 42 4.65 12.71 3.83
C GLU A 42 4.95 13.88 2.88
N MET A 43 4.94 13.62 1.56
CA MET A 43 5.12 14.67 0.56
C MET A 43 4.01 15.73 0.61
N LYS A 44 2.76 15.33 0.87
CA LYS A 44 1.64 16.26 1.05
C LYS A 44 1.86 17.16 2.26
N LEU A 45 2.21 16.60 3.41
CA LEU A 45 2.47 17.37 4.62
C LEU A 45 3.62 18.38 4.41
N LEU A 46 4.70 17.95 3.73
CA LEU A 46 5.79 18.88 3.40
C LEU A 46 5.34 19.98 2.44
N ALA A 47 4.55 19.64 1.41
CA ALA A 47 4.07 20.62 0.44
C ALA A 47 3.17 21.70 1.09
N ASP A 48 2.40 21.32 2.10
CA ASP A 48 1.53 22.24 2.84
C ASP A 48 2.32 23.24 3.70
N GLU A 49 3.54 22.90 4.12
CA GLU A 49 4.42 23.79 4.89
C GLU A 49 5.27 24.72 4.00
N ILE A 50 5.30 24.52 2.67
CA ILE A 50 6.09 25.35 1.77
C ILE A 50 5.21 26.42 1.13
N GLU A 51 5.50 27.68 1.41
CA GLU A 51 4.77 28.81 0.86
C GLU A 51 4.77 28.81 -0.68
N GLY A 52 3.61 28.98 -1.27
CA GLY A 52 3.42 29.03 -2.74
C GLY A 52 3.42 27.66 -3.43
N VAL A 53 3.58 26.56 -2.71
CA VAL A 53 3.51 25.21 -3.26
C VAL A 53 2.05 24.70 -3.21
N ASN A 54 1.56 24.22 -4.36
CA ASN A 54 0.29 23.49 -4.44
C ASN A 54 0.59 22.03 -4.73
N TYR A 55 0.20 21.16 -3.80
CA TYR A 55 0.45 19.72 -3.87
C TYR A 55 -0.07 19.09 -5.18
N ASP A 56 -1.29 19.42 -5.61
CA ASP A 56 -1.89 18.83 -6.82
C ASP A 56 -1.11 19.21 -8.08
N ASN A 57 -0.59 20.43 -8.13
CA ASN A 57 0.27 20.87 -9.23
C ASN A 57 1.60 20.11 -9.26
N VAL A 58 2.20 19.89 -8.08
CA VAL A 58 3.42 19.10 -7.95
C VAL A 58 3.16 17.66 -8.37
N MET A 59 2.04 17.08 -7.91
CA MET A 59 1.69 15.70 -8.22
C MET A 59 1.43 15.48 -9.71
N ARG A 60 0.83 16.42 -10.43
CA ARG A 60 0.71 16.33 -11.89
C ARG A 60 2.07 16.17 -12.57
N GLY A 61 3.09 16.86 -12.06
CA GLY A 61 4.48 16.68 -12.53
C GLY A 61 5.05 15.32 -12.17
N VAL A 62 4.94 14.93 -10.89
CA VAL A 62 5.51 13.67 -10.36
C VAL A 62 4.92 12.46 -11.08
N ILE A 63 3.59 12.36 -11.21
CA ILE A 63 2.93 11.21 -11.84
C ILE A 63 3.06 11.18 -13.37
N SER A 64 3.62 12.23 -13.98
CA SER A 64 3.97 12.21 -15.40
C SER A 64 5.15 11.26 -15.68
N ASP A 65 5.99 11.00 -14.69
CA ASP A 65 7.01 9.96 -14.76
C ASP A 65 6.34 8.57 -14.69
N ARG A 66 6.46 7.82 -15.79
CA ARG A 66 5.86 6.48 -15.91
C ARG A 66 6.36 5.48 -14.87
N ARG A 67 7.54 5.70 -14.29
CA ARG A 67 8.11 4.86 -13.22
C ARG A 67 7.33 4.98 -11.92
N ILE A 68 6.71 6.13 -11.67
CA ILE A 68 5.88 6.39 -10.49
C ILE A 68 4.50 5.74 -10.64
N GLY A 69 3.88 5.88 -11.82
CA GLY A 69 2.53 5.37 -12.10
C GLY A 69 1.42 6.23 -11.49
N LYS A 70 0.22 6.10 -12.06
CA LYS A 70 -0.94 6.96 -11.77
C LYS A 70 -1.93 6.34 -10.77
N SER A 71 -1.44 5.73 -9.71
CA SER A 71 -2.31 5.15 -8.68
C SER A 71 -1.76 5.39 -7.29
N HIS A 72 -2.63 5.42 -6.28
CA HIS A 72 -2.25 5.48 -4.85
C HIS A 72 -1.40 6.71 -4.48
N TYR A 73 -1.66 7.87 -5.11
CA TYR A 73 -0.94 9.12 -4.87
C TYR A 73 -1.84 10.24 -4.31
N GLU A 74 -3.15 10.01 -4.30
CA GLU A 74 -4.13 10.99 -3.83
C GLU A 74 -4.06 11.10 -2.30
N VAL A 75 -4.01 12.33 -1.80
CA VAL A 75 -4.01 12.66 -0.37
C VAL A 75 -4.92 13.87 -0.15
N PRO A 76 -5.97 13.75 0.66
CA PRO A 76 -6.42 12.55 1.35
C PRO A 76 -6.85 11.43 0.39
N GLY A 77 -6.91 10.19 0.90
CA GLY A 77 -7.33 9.03 0.14
C GLY A 77 -8.80 9.07 -0.27
N PRO A 78 -9.29 8.04 -0.99
CA PRO A 78 -10.69 7.97 -1.46
C PRO A 78 -11.72 7.97 -0.33
N ASP A 79 -11.32 7.59 0.87
CA ASP A 79 -12.14 7.60 2.09
C ASP A 79 -12.11 8.96 2.83
N GLY A 80 -11.37 9.94 2.29
CA GLY A 80 -11.25 11.28 2.86
C GLY A 80 -10.26 11.40 4.02
N ASP A 81 -9.54 10.32 4.37
CA ASP A 81 -8.55 10.32 5.45
C ASP A 81 -7.12 10.20 4.93
N TYR A 82 -6.15 10.47 5.77
CA TYR A 82 -4.72 10.28 5.49
C TYR A 82 -4.34 8.82 5.63
N GLY A 83 -3.21 8.44 5.03
CA GLY A 83 -2.74 7.06 5.07
C GLY A 83 -3.63 6.09 4.28
N PHE A 84 -3.62 4.85 4.70
CA PHE A 84 -4.42 3.78 4.09
C PHE A 84 -5.28 3.07 5.15
N GLY A 85 -6.53 2.78 4.78
CA GLY A 85 -7.50 2.06 5.59
C GLY A 85 -7.96 0.77 4.93
N GLY A 86 -9.16 0.36 5.30
CA GLY A 86 -9.78 -0.86 4.81
C GLY A 86 -9.14 -2.13 5.38
N THR A 87 -9.35 -3.25 4.71
CA THR A 87 -8.94 -4.56 5.22
C THR A 87 -7.62 -5.05 4.61
N CYS A 88 -7.39 -4.74 3.33
CA CYS A 88 -6.31 -5.40 2.56
C CYS A 88 -4.92 -4.93 2.96
N PHE A 89 -4.65 -3.63 2.89
CA PHE A 89 -3.33 -3.08 3.19
C PHE A 89 -2.92 -3.28 4.65
N PRO A 90 -3.77 -2.96 5.66
CA PRO A 90 -3.46 -3.21 7.05
C PRO A 90 -3.14 -4.68 7.34
N LYS A 91 -3.96 -5.60 6.83
CA LYS A 91 -3.77 -7.04 7.01
C LYS A 91 -2.48 -7.53 6.34
N ASP A 92 -2.25 -7.15 5.07
CA ASP A 92 -1.15 -7.70 4.29
C ASP A 92 0.21 -7.16 4.75
N ILE A 93 0.30 -5.87 5.15
CA ILE A 93 1.54 -5.31 5.69
C ILE A 93 1.92 -5.94 7.03
N ASN A 94 0.95 -6.14 7.93
CA ASN A 94 1.21 -6.80 9.22
C ASN A 94 1.58 -8.27 9.05
N ALA A 95 0.91 -8.99 8.15
CA ALA A 95 1.25 -10.37 7.82
C ALA A 95 2.69 -10.48 7.28
N LEU A 96 3.09 -9.60 6.37
CA LEU A 96 4.45 -9.63 5.81
C LEU A 96 5.50 -9.25 6.84
N ILE A 97 5.24 -8.27 7.71
CA ILE A 97 6.11 -7.93 8.84
C ILE A 97 6.34 -9.15 9.71
N HIS A 98 5.27 -9.87 10.09
CA HIS A 98 5.35 -11.06 10.93
C HIS A 98 6.14 -12.19 10.26
N ILE A 99 5.85 -12.51 9.01
CA ILE A 99 6.57 -13.53 8.24
C ILE A 99 8.07 -13.22 8.15
N MET A 100 8.44 -11.95 7.92
CA MET A 100 9.84 -11.55 7.86
C MET A 100 10.52 -11.73 9.22
N GLN A 101 9.86 -11.36 10.32
CA GLN A 101 10.39 -11.52 11.67
C GLN A 101 10.57 -13.00 12.03
N ASP A 102 9.62 -13.87 11.71
CA ASP A 102 9.72 -15.32 11.93
C ASP A 102 10.90 -15.96 11.20
N LYS A 103 11.31 -15.35 10.08
CA LYS A 103 12.50 -15.77 9.33
C LYS A 103 13.79 -15.06 9.77
N GLY A 104 13.77 -14.33 10.88
CA GLY A 104 14.92 -13.61 11.41
C GLY A 104 15.31 -12.36 10.62
N LEU A 105 14.44 -11.87 9.74
CA LEU A 105 14.65 -10.63 8.98
C LEU A 105 14.11 -9.43 9.74
N VAL A 106 14.67 -8.25 9.48
CA VAL A 106 14.28 -6.99 10.14
C VAL A 106 13.53 -6.09 9.15
N PRO A 107 12.19 -6.05 9.15
CA PRO A 107 11.37 -5.30 8.19
C PRO A 107 11.23 -3.81 8.57
N LEU A 108 12.32 -3.05 8.63
CA LEU A 108 12.31 -1.65 9.09
C LEU A 108 11.38 -0.76 8.28
N VAL A 109 11.42 -0.86 6.94
CA VAL A 109 10.59 -0.03 6.05
C VAL A 109 9.11 -0.29 6.32
N LEU A 110 8.67 -1.56 6.30
CA LEU A 110 7.27 -1.90 6.50
C LEU A 110 6.76 -1.54 7.90
N LYS A 111 7.61 -1.70 8.92
CA LYS A 111 7.28 -1.27 10.28
C LYS A 111 7.10 0.25 10.36
N SER A 112 8.00 1.03 9.76
CA SER A 112 7.88 2.49 9.74
C SER A 112 6.62 2.93 9.01
N VAL A 113 6.32 2.32 7.87
CA VAL A 113 5.09 2.56 7.11
C VAL A 113 3.85 2.29 7.96
N TRP A 114 3.81 1.15 8.65
CA TRP A 114 2.67 0.79 9.50
C TRP A 114 2.50 1.73 10.69
N GLU A 115 3.58 2.03 11.42
CA GLU A 115 3.53 2.96 12.56
C GLU A 115 3.08 4.36 12.12
N GLN A 116 3.63 4.85 11.01
CA GLN A 116 3.27 6.18 10.52
C GLN A 116 1.82 6.21 10.01
N ASN A 117 1.33 5.13 9.42
CA ASN A 117 -0.07 5.02 9.03
C ASN A 117 -1.02 5.19 10.22
N LYS A 118 -0.71 4.55 11.34
CA LYS A 118 -1.49 4.71 12.59
C LYS A 118 -1.47 6.15 13.11
N ASN A 119 -0.34 6.87 12.95
CA ASN A 119 -0.22 8.25 13.39
C ASN A 119 -0.99 9.23 12.50
N TYR A 120 -1.12 8.95 11.19
CA TYR A 120 -1.75 9.86 10.23
C TYR A 120 -3.26 9.68 10.15
N ARG A 121 -3.77 8.46 10.37
CA ARG A 121 -5.19 8.20 10.30
C ARG A 121 -5.94 8.70 11.52
N ASN A 122 -7.06 9.38 11.26
CA ASN A 122 -7.99 9.81 12.30
C ASN A 122 -8.86 8.65 12.79
N HIS A 123 -9.14 7.67 11.93
CA HIS A 123 -9.96 6.51 12.25
C HIS A 123 -9.32 5.22 11.75
N TRP A 124 -9.22 4.23 12.64
CA TRP A 124 -8.66 2.91 12.35
C TRP A 124 -9.77 1.92 12.00
N ASP A 125 -10.32 2.05 10.82
CA ASP A 125 -11.42 1.25 10.29
C ASP A 125 -11.14 -0.27 10.24
N TRP A 126 -9.87 -0.66 10.15
CA TRP A 126 -9.45 -2.07 10.27
C TRP A 126 -9.63 -2.62 11.69
N ALA A 127 -9.66 -1.79 12.74
CA ALA A 127 -9.85 -2.25 14.12
C ALA A 127 -11.27 -2.75 14.37
N ASP A 128 -12.22 -2.28 13.60
CA ASP A 128 -13.63 -2.68 13.66
C ASP A 128 -13.92 -3.97 12.88
N ASN A 129 -12.94 -4.46 12.13
CA ASN A 129 -13.09 -5.61 11.24
C ASN A 129 -12.26 -6.80 11.75
N GLU A 130 -12.93 -7.80 12.34
CA GLU A 130 -12.26 -8.99 12.88
C GLU A 130 -11.40 -9.74 11.85
N SER A 131 -11.72 -9.65 10.56
CA SER A 131 -10.95 -10.27 9.48
C SER A 131 -9.67 -9.52 9.13
N ALA A 132 -9.58 -8.24 9.47
CA ALA A 132 -8.41 -7.40 9.24
C ALA A 132 -7.41 -7.47 10.40
N VAL A 133 -7.84 -7.94 11.56
CA VAL A 133 -7.03 -8.00 12.77
C VAL A 133 -6.54 -9.42 12.97
N LEU A 134 -5.28 -9.69 12.72
CA LEU A 134 -4.62 -10.87 13.30
C LEU A 134 -4.74 -10.73 14.83
N LYS A 135 -5.26 -11.77 15.52
CA LYS A 135 -5.38 -11.77 16.99
C LYS A 135 -4.03 -11.40 17.59
N GLY A 136 -3.90 -10.24 18.19
CA GLY A 136 -2.66 -9.70 18.75
C GLY A 136 -2.26 -8.30 18.31
N ILE A 137 -2.90 -7.71 17.30
CA ILE A 137 -2.59 -6.35 16.80
C ILE A 137 -3.52 -5.29 17.43
N LYS A 138 -4.21 -5.61 18.51
CA LYS A 138 -5.06 -4.68 19.28
C LYS A 138 -4.29 -3.77 20.23
N GLN A 139 -3.02 -3.45 19.97
CA GLN A 139 -2.27 -2.50 20.80
C GLN A 139 -1.46 -1.53 19.95
#